data_f269cf9ef87148858419af6092e9fcd5
#
_entry.id   f269cf9ef87148858419af6092e9fcd5
#
_cell.length_a   1.000
_cell.length_b   1.000
_cell.length_c   1.000
_cell.angle_alpha   90.00
_cell.angle_beta   90.00
_cell.angle_gamma   90.00
#
_symmetry.space_group_name_H-M   'P 1'
#
loop_
_entity.id
_entity.type
_entity.pdbx_description
1 polymer ?
#
loop_
_entity_poly.entity_id
_entity_poly.type
_entity_poly.pdbx_seq_one_letter_code
_entity_poly.pdbx_strand_id
1 'polypeptide(L)'
;MLEQASILIFIVIALALIFDFVNGFHDTANAIATCVSTRAVSPAVAIIMSAILNFAGAMISTGVAKTIGGDIVQSASMVNEVIIIAALAGAIIWNLITWWFGMPSSSSHALVGGIIGTVIISVGFMGLNGYGILKIFLSLVLSPLAAMAIGWIILHIIFAICHSMRPATVNDNCNRLQVISAALMAFAHGSNDAQKSMGIITLALLSGGYIGALEVPTFVKISCAFAMALGTSFGGWKIIRTVGGKIFRMQPVHGFSADLNSAVVIFGATLLHLPVSTTHVVSGSIMSVGAAQRVKAVHWDVARQMLVAWLMTIPCTAILSAIVYLILHLFI
;
A
#
# COMPACT_ATOMS: atom_id res chain seq x y z
N MET A 1 -20.58 -10.02 28.90
CA MET A 1 -19.35 -10.52 28.22
C MET A 1 -19.57 -10.85 26.74
N LEU A 2 -20.52 -11.73 26.37
CA LEU A 2 -20.77 -12.06 24.95
C LEU A 2 -21.26 -10.85 24.11
N GLU A 3 -22.12 -9.98 24.65
CA GLU A 3 -22.57 -8.76 23.96
C GLU A 3 -21.44 -7.75 23.76
N GLN A 4 -20.55 -7.57 24.76
CA GLN A 4 -19.41 -6.67 24.64
C GLN A 4 -18.38 -7.18 23.60
N ALA A 5 -18.08 -8.48 23.58
CA ALA A 5 -17.24 -9.10 22.56
C ALA A 5 -17.82 -8.90 21.15
N SER A 6 -19.15 -9.03 20.99
CA SER A 6 -19.82 -8.78 19.72
C SER A 6 -19.69 -7.31 19.26
N ILE A 7 -19.78 -6.33 20.17
CA ILE A 7 -19.62 -4.91 19.81
C ILE A 7 -18.17 -4.60 19.39
N LEU A 8 -17.17 -5.13 20.09
CA LEU A 8 -15.76 -4.87 19.77
C LEU A 8 -15.38 -5.40 18.40
N ILE A 9 -15.87 -6.59 18.01
CA ILE A 9 -15.59 -7.12 16.67
C ILE A 9 -16.20 -6.24 15.56
N PHE A 10 -17.40 -5.69 15.76
CA PHE A 10 -17.98 -4.75 14.80
C PHE A 10 -17.16 -3.46 14.70
N ILE A 11 -16.60 -2.97 15.81
CA ILE A 11 -15.70 -1.80 15.81
C ILE A 11 -14.42 -2.12 15.03
N VAL A 12 -13.83 -3.31 15.24
CA VAL A 12 -12.64 -3.74 14.46
C VAL A 12 -12.95 -3.76 12.97
N ILE A 13 -14.05 -4.39 12.57
CA ILE A 13 -14.45 -4.45 11.15
C ILE A 13 -14.64 -3.04 10.60
N ALA A 14 -15.36 -2.17 11.30
CA ALA A 14 -15.59 -0.80 10.88
C ALA A 14 -14.26 -0.02 10.72
N LEU A 15 -13.35 -0.11 11.70
CA LEU A 15 -12.05 0.55 11.63
C LEU A 15 -11.17 -0.01 10.51
N ALA A 16 -11.18 -1.32 10.27
CA ALA A 16 -10.44 -1.92 9.18
C ALA A 16 -10.97 -1.46 7.80
N LEU A 17 -12.29 -1.32 7.65
CA LEU A 17 -12.88 -0.76 6.44
C LEU A 17 -12.60 0.73 6.29
N ILE A 18 -12.58 1.49 7.38
CA ILE A 18 -12.12 2.90 7.39
C ILE A 18 -10.65 2.98 7.00
N PHE A 19 -9.80 2.07 7.51
CA PHE A 19 -8.40 2.00 7.11
C PHE A 19 -8.25 1.73 5.61
N ASP A 20 -9.01 0.80 5.03
CA ASP A 20 -9.01 0.53 3.58
C ASP A 20 -9.52 1.74 2.78
N PHE A 21 -10.55 2.42 3.26
CA PHE A 21 -11.04 3.64 2.63
C PHE A 21 -9.96 4.74 2.66
N VAL A 22 -9.31 4.94 3.82
CA VAL A 22 -8.20 5.89 3.97
C VAL A 22 -7.02 5.50 3.09
N ASN A 23 -6.67 4.22 3.05
CA ASN A 23 -5.65 3.69 2.16
C ASN A 23 -6.01 3.94 0.68
N GLY A 24 -7.26 3.68 0.29
CA GLY A 24 -7.76 3.92 -1.05
C GLY A 24 -7.53 5.36 -1.51
N PHE A 25 -7.91 6.38 -0.74
CA PHE A 25 -7.72 7.76 -1.17
C PHE A 25 -6.28 8.27 -0.97
N HIS A 26 -5.56 7.76 0.03
CA HIS A 26 -4.16 8.09 0.28
C HIS A 26 -3.28 7.55 -0.86
N ASP A 27 -3.47 6.30 -1.21
CA ASP A 27 -2.62 5.57 -2.14
C ASP A 27 -3.15 5.56 -3.59
N THR A 28 -4.30 6.20 -3.88
CA THR A 28 -4.77 6.47 -5.25
C THR A 28 -3.67 7.11 -6.10
N ALA A 29 -2.85 7.99 -5.48
CA ALA A 29 -1.71 8.61 -6.13
C ALA A 29 -0.77 7.59 -6.76
N ASN A 30 -0.56 6.46 -6.11
CA ASN A 30 0.35 5.43 -6.59
C ASN A 30 -0.15 4.81 -7.90
N ALA A 31 -1.47 4.64 -8.02
CA ALA A 31 -2.06 4.01 -9.19
C ALA A 31 -2.24 4.96 -10.40
N ILE A 32 -2.38 6.27 -10.17
CA ILE A 32 -2.75 7.20 -11.26
C ILE A 32 -1.82 8.40 -11.44
N ALA A 33 -0.87 8.67 -10.52
CA ALA A 33 -0.05 9.88 -10.59
C ALA A 33 0.76 9.99 -11.88
N THR A 34 1.27 8.90 -12.38
CA THR A 34 2.06 8.80 -13.61
C THR A 34 1.22 9.15 -14.84
N CYS A 35 0.09 8.44 -15.04
CA CYS A 35 -0.76 8.61 -16.22
C CYS A 35 -1.49 9.97 -16.24
N VAL A 36 -1.79 10.54 -15.07
CA VAL A 36 -2.33 11.90 -14.95
C VAL A 36 -1.24 12.94 -15.23
N SER A 37 -0.02 12.73 -14.74
CA SER A 37 1.11 13.66 -14.93
C SER A 37 1.56 13.73 -16.39
N THR A 38 1.58 12.61 -17.09
CA THR A 38 1.91 12.52 -18.52
C THR A 38 0.73 12.92 -19.44
N ARG A 39 -0.45 13.11 -18.86
CA ARG A 39 -1.72 13.38 -19.58
C ARG A 39 -2.15 12.22 -20.48
N ALA A 40 -1.75 10.99 -20.20
CA ALA A 40 -2.19 9.81 -20.93
C ALA A 40 -3.69 9.53 -20.70
N VAL A 41 -4.18 9.85 -19.49
CA VAL A 41 -5.58 9.68 -19.11
C VAL A 41 -6.04 10.94 -18.39
N SER A 42 -7.29 11.34 -18.60
CA SER A 42 -7.88 12.43 -17.81
C SER A 42 -8.04 12.00 -16.34
N PRO A 43 -7.91 12.92 -15.39
CA PRO A 43 -8.00 12.59 -13.97
C PRO A 43 -9.28 11.83 -13.58
N ALA A 44 -10.43 12.24 -14.12
CA ALA A 44 -11.71 11.57 -13.82
C ALA A 44 -11.75 10.13 -14.32
N VAL A 45 -11.27 9.88 -15.55
CA VAL A 45 -11.20 8.53 -16.13
C VAL A 45 -10.18 7.67 -15.37
N ALA A 46 -9.03 8.24 -15.00
CA ALA A 46 -8.01 7.54 -14.22
C ALA A 46 -8.54 7.08 -12.85
N ILE A 47 -9.29 7.93 -12.15
CA ILE A 47 -9.91 7.60 -10.87
C ILE A 47 -10.94 6.46 -11.02
N ILE A 48 -11.86 6.57 -11.99
CA ILE A 48 -12.89 5.55 -12.21
C ILE A 48 -12.25 4.21 -12.60
N MET A 49 -11.30 4.24 -13.53
CA MET A 49 -10.54 3.05 -13.95
C MET A 49 -9.82 2.41 -12.75
N SER A 50 -9.14 3.23 -11.96
CA SER A 50 -8.41 2.74 -10.78
C SER A 50 -9.35 2.16 -9.73
N ALA A 51 -10.49 2.78 -9.44
CA ALA A 51 -11.47 2.28 -8.48
C ALA A 51 -12.01 0.88 -8.89
N ILE A 52 -12.41 0.73 -10.16
CA ILE A 52 -12.92 -0.55 -10.68
C ILE A 52 -11.82 -1.62 -10.65
N LEU A 53 -10.60 -1.28 -11.06
CA LEU A 53 -9.51 -2.25 -11.14
C LEU A 53 -8.91 -2.59 -9.78
N ASN A 54 -8.89 -1.66 -8.82
CA ASN A 54 -8.57 -1.94 -7.43
C ASN A 54 -9.56 -2.96 -6.83
N PHE A 55 -10.87 -2.76 -7.07
CA PHE A 55 -11.88 -3.73 -6.64
C PHE A 55 -11.64 -5.12 -7.25
N ALA A 56 -11.45 -5.18 -8.57
CA ALA A 56 -11.20 -6.43 -9.28
C ALA A 56 -9.92 -7.13 -8.80
N GLY A 57 -8.83 -6.37 -8.61
CA GLY A 57 -7.56 -6.88 -8.09
C GLY A 57 -7.70 -7.45 -6.68
N ALA A 58 -8.43 -6.77 -5.79
CA ALA A 58 -8.67 -7.21 -4.43
C ALA A 58 -9.40 -8.57 -4.34
N MET A 59 -10.16 -8.93 -5.36
CA MET A 59 -10.93 -10.19 -5.40
C MET A 59 -10.10 -11.42 -5.77
N ILE A 60 -8.87 -11.27 -6.29
CA ILE A 60 -8.14 -12.39 -6.92
C ILE A 60 -7.41 -13.28 -5.91
N SER A 61 -6.81 -12.70 -4.88
CA SER A 61 -5.93 -13.44 -3.95
C SER A 61 -6.26 -13.10 -2.50
N THR A 62 -5.85 -14.00 -1.59
CA THR A 62 -5.88 -13.81 -0.13
C THR A 62 -4.55 -14.18 0.52
N GLY A 63 -3.50 -14.43 -0.28
CA GLY A 63 -2.22 -14.89 0.23
C GLY A 63 -1.52 -13.85 1.11
N VAL A 64 -1.53 -12.58 0.70
CA VAL A 64 -0.98 -11.46 1.51
C VAL A 64 -1.78 -11.28 2.79
N ALA A 65 -3.11 -11.48 2.77
CA ALA A 65 -3.95 -11.40 3.95
C ALA A 65 -3.55 -12.46 5.00
N LYS A 66 -3.26 -13.68 4.56
CA LYS A 66 -2.76 -14.75 5.44
C LYS A 66 -1.39 -14.40 6.05
N THR A 67 -0.50 -13.77 5.30
CA THR A 67 0.80 -13.30 5.81
C THR A 67 0.61 -12.19 6.86
N ILE A 68 -0.22 -11.18 6.59
CA ILE A 68 -0.47 -10.09 7.56
C ILE A 68 -1.20 -10.60 8.81
N GLY A 69 -2.22 -11.42 8.65
CA GLY A 69 -3.00 -11.94 9.77
C GLY A 69 -2.30 -13.04 10.58
N GLY A 70 -1.32 -13.75 9.98
CA GLY A 70 -0.69 -14.92 10.60
C GLY A 70 0.76 -14.74 11.00
N ASP A 71 1.53 -13.90 10.29
CA ASP A 71 2.99 -13.88 10.46
C ASP A 71 3.49 -12.75 11.42
N ILE A 72 2.66 -11.78 11.83
CA ILE A 72 3.12 -10.68 12.70
C ILE A 72 3.11 -11.07 14.17
N VAL A 73 2.09 -11.78 14.60
CA VAL A 73 1.90 -12.19 16.00
C VAL A 73 2.27 -13.67 16.19
N GLN A 74 2.76 -14.00 17.39
CA GLN A 74 3.19 -15.36 17.70
C GLN A 74 2.01 -16.35 17.71
N SER A 75 0.85 -15.90 18.19
CA SER A 75 -0.41 -16.66 18.18
C SER A 75 -1.60 -15.69 18.15
N ALA A 76 -2.66 -16.08 17.44
CA ALA A 76 -3.91 -15.31 17.42
C ALA A 76 -4.53 -15.14 18.82
N SER A 77 -4.31 -16.11 19.73
CA SER A 77 -4.81 -16.06 21.11
C SER A 77 -4.12 -14.99 21.98
N MET A 78 -2.99 -14.43 21.54
CA MET A 78 -2.29 -13.34 22.25
C MET A 78 -2.81 -11.94 21.86
N VAL A 79 -3.70 -11.87 20.90
CA VAL A 79 -4.25 -10.61 20.38
C VAL A 79 -5.74 -10.60 20.64
N ASN A 80 -6.22 -9.52 21.24
CA ASN A 80 -7.64 -9.25 21.43
C ASN A 80 -8.10 -8.08 20.55
N GLU A 81 -9.39 -7.83 20.53
CA GLU A 81 -10.02 -6.79 19.71
C GLU A 81 -9.48 -5.39 20.07
N VAL A 82 -9.16 -5.12 21.35
CA VAL A 82 -8.66 -3.82 21.82
C VAL A 82 -7.28 -3.53 21.23
N ILE A 83 -6.40 -4.53 21.15
CA ILE A 83 -5.08 -4.44 20.52
C ILE A 83 -5.25 -4.06 19.05
N ILE A 84 -6.17 -4.72 18.34
CA ILE A 84 -6.42 -4.49 16.91
C ILE A 84 -7.04 -3.10 16.68
N ILE A 85 -8.00 -2.69 17.52
CA ILE A 85 -8.61 -1.35 17.47
C ILE A 85 -7.54 -0.27 17.60
N ALA A 86 -6.64 -0.40 18.59
CA ALA A 86 -5.58 0.56 18.81
C ALA A 86 -4.57 0.60 17.66
N ALA A 87 -4.20 -0.57 17.09
CA ALA A 87 -3.32 -0.66 15.94
C ALA A 87 -3.90 0.03 14.70
N LEU A 88 -5.17 -0.24 14.39
CA LEU A 88 -5.87 0.38 13.27
C LEU A 88 -6.04 1.89 13.46
N ALA A 89 -6.44 2.33 14.66
CA ALA A 89 -6.61 3.74 14.97
C ALA A 89 -5.29 4.51 14.81
N GLY A 90 -4.17 4.01 15.33
CA GLY A 90 -2.87 4.63 15.16
C GLY A 90 -2.41 4.69 13.69
N ALA A 91 -2.65 3.63 12.92
CA ALA A 91 -2.34 3.60 11.50
C ALA A 91 -3.20 4.58 10.69
N ILE A 92 -4.51 4.69 10.99
CA ILE A 92 -5.42 5.66 10.37
C ILE A 92 -4.97 7.09 10.68
N ILE A 93 -4.70 7.40 11.96
CA ILE A 93 -4.24 8.73 12.38
C ILE A 93 -2.97 9.12 11.62
N TRP A 94 -1.98 8.21 11.53
CA TRP A 94 -0.75 8.47 10.80
C TRP A 94 -0.98 8.70 9.31
N ASN A 95 -1.81 7.89 8.67
CA ASN A 95 -2.14 8.06 7.25
C ASN A 95 -2.85 9.39 7.00
N LEU A 96 -3.74 9.83 7.88
CA LEU A 96 -4.40 11.14 7.78
C LEU A 96 -3.41 12.29 7.98
N ILE A 97 -2.48 12.19 8.92
CA ILE A 97 -1.42 13.18 9.14
C ILE A 97 -0.57 13.32 7.87
N THR A 98 -0.05 12.21 7.35
CA THR A 98 0.82 12.23 6.17
C THR A 98 0.09 12.69 4.91
N TRP A 99 -1.18 12.32 4.77
CA TRP A 99 -2.03 12.82 3.69
C TRP A 99 -2.25 14.34 3.79
N TRP A 100 -2.50 14.87 5.00
CA TRP A 100 -2.67 16.30 5.21
C TRP A 100 -1.46 17.10 4.75
N PHE A 101 -0.26 16.62 5.02
CA PHE A 101 0.99 17.25 4.58
C PHE A 101 1.37 16.89 3.13
N GLY A 102 0.63 16.02 2.45
CA GLY A 102 0.92 15.57 1.09
C GLY A 102 2.21 14.76 1.00
N MET A 103 2.59 14.10 2.09
CA MET A 103 3.75 13.22 2.15
C MET A 103 3.36 11.80 1.73
N PRO A 104 3.97 11.24 0.68
CA PRO A 104 3.71 9.86 0.26
C PRO A 104 4.38 8.90 1.27
N SER A 105 3.64 8.53 2.31
CA SER A 105 4.02 7.52 3.29
C SER A 105 3.47 6.15 2.90
N SER A 106 3.79 5.12 3.67
CA SER A 106 3.35 3.75 3.42
C SER A 106 2.29 3.32 4.43
N SER A 107 1.08 3.08 3.97
CA SER A 107 0.00 2.49 4.77
C SER A 107 0.36 1.09 5.29
N SER A 108 1.15 0.32 4.53
CA SER A 108 1.67 -0.99 4.98
C SER A 108 2.58 -0.87 6.19
N HIS A 109 3.53 0.09 6.16
CA HIS A 109 4.41 0.37 7.29
C HIS A 109 3.62 0.89 8.49
N ALA A 110 2.60 1.73 8.25
CA ALA A 110 1.74 2.25 9.29
C ALA A 110 0.98 1.12 10.01
N LEU A 111 0.41 0.18 9.27
CA LEU A 111 -0.32 -0.95 9.84
C LEU A 111 0.61 -1.88 10.62
N VAL A 112 1.74 -2.27 10.04
CA VAL A 112 2.74 -3.15 10.70
C VAL A 112 3.29 -2.47 11.96
N GLY A 113 3.65 -1.19 11.89
CA GLY A 113 4.09 -0.41 13.04
C GLY A 113 3.04 -0.34 14.13
N GLY A 114 1.78 -0.12 13.76
CA GLY A 114 0.65 -0.10 14.69
C GLY A 114 0.48 -1.42 15.46
N ILE A 115 0.51 -2.56 14.75
CA ILE A 115 0.41 -3.88 15.38
C ILE A 115 1.61 -4.14 16.30
N ILE A 116 2.83 -3.87 15.83
CA ILE A 116 4.05 -4.05 16.63
C ILE A 116 3.95 -3.22 17.93
N GLY A 117 3.59 -1.94 17.83
CA GLY A 117 3.52 -1.05 19.00
C GLY A 117 2.49 -1.50 20.03
N THR A 118 1.29 -1.88 19.57
CA THR A 118 0.23 -2.35 20.48
C THR A 118 0.54 -3.71 21.10
N VAL A 119 1.13 -4.64 20.35
CA VAL A 119 1.51 -5.95 20.89
C VAL A 119 2.64 -5.80 21.92
N ILE A 120 3.64 -4.95 21.67
CA ILE A 120 4.74 -4.72 22.63
C ILE A 120 4.19 -4.16 23.96
N ILE A 121 3.30 -3.18 23.91
CA ILE A 121 2.78 -2.54 25.14
C ILE A 121 1.79 -3.44 25.90
N SER A 122 1.07 -4.32 25.20
CA SER A 122 0.02 -5.17 25.80
C SER A 122 0.52 -6.52 26.27
N VAL A 123 1.34 -7.19 25.49
CA VAL A 123 1.78 -8.59 25.69
C VAL A 123 3.31 -8.68 25.84
N GLY A 124 4.04 -7.64 25.45
CA GLY A 124 5.50 -7.63 25.41
C GLY A 124 6.07 -8.19 24.11
N PHE A 125 7.39 -8.18 24.00
CA PHE A 125 8.10 -8.65 22.80
C PHE A 125 7.84 -10.12 22.45
N MET A 126 7.49 -10.95 23.42
CA MET A 126 7.19 -12.37 23.22
C MET A 126 5.89 -12.60 22.44
N GLY A 127 5.01 -11.60 22.35
CA GLY A 127 3.81 -11.65 21.52
C GLY A 127 4.08 -11.51 20.01
N LEU A 128 5.29 -11.12 19.65
CA LEU A 128 5.70 -10.91 18.27
C LEU A 128 6.36 -12.14 17.66
N ASN A 129 6.00 -12.46 16.41
CA ASN A 129 6.69 -13.47 15.63
C ASN A 129 7.90 -12.84 14.90
N GLY A 130 9.09 -13.00 15.48
CA GLY A 130 10.33 -12.40 14.94
C GLY A 130 10.65 -12.82 13.51
N TYR A 131 10.42 -14.09 13.14
CA TYR A 131 10.63 -14.57 11.77
C TYR A 131 9.64 -13.95 10.78
N GLY A 132 8.37 -13.92 11.13
CA GLY A 132 7.35 -13.32 10.29
C GLY A 132 7.55 -11.81 10.10
N ILE A 133 7.90 -11.10 11.19
CA ILE A 133 8.23 -9.67 11.11
C ILE A 133 9.45 -9.43 10.22
N LEU A 134 10.51 -10.24 10.35
CA LEU A 134 11.70 -10.14 9.50
C LEU A 134 11.35 -10.37 8.03
N LYS A 135 10.52 -11.38 7.71
CA LYS A 135 10.03 -11.66 6.35
C LYS A 135 9.27 -10.46 5.78
N ILE A 136 8.34 -9.89 6.56
CA ILE A 136 7.56 -8.71 6.15
C ILE A 136 8.49 -7.50 5.97
N PHE A 137 9.37 -7.24 6.93
CA PHE A 137 10.33 -6.13 6.85
C PHE A 137 11.23 -6.25 5.63
N LEU A 138 11.78 -7.43 5.36
CA LEU A 138 12.58 -7.67 4.16
C LEU A 138 11.77 -7.43 2.88
N SER A 139 10.51 -7.86 2.81
CA SER A 139 9.67 -7.61 1.63
C SER A 139 9.42 -6.12 1.42
N LEU A 140 9.21 -5.35 2.50
CA LEU A 140 9.00 -3.91 2.45
C LEU A 140 10.26 -3.14 2.02
N VAL A 141 11.45 -3.59 2.40
CA VAL A 141 12.73 -2.96 2.04
C VAL A 141 13.20 -3.40 0.66
N LEU A 142 13.07 -4.68 0.34
CA LEU A 142 13.57 -5.21 -0.94
C LEU A 142 12.69 -4.82 -2.13
N SER A 143 11.37 -4.62 -1.93
CA SER A 143 10.46 -4.30 -3.03
C SER A 143 10.79 -2.99 -3.75
N PRO A 144 11.09 -1.84 -3.09
CA PRO A 144 11.53 -0.64 -3.80
C PRO A 144 12.89 -0.80 -4.46
N LEU A 145 13.81 -1.58 -3.89
CA LEU A 145 15.12 -1.86 -4.50
C LEU A 145 14.95 -2.71 -5.77
N ALA A 146 14.08 -3.71 -5.73
CA ALA A 146 13.72 -4.49 -6.91
C ALA A 146 13.06 -3.61 -7.97
N ALA A 147 12.14 -2.72 -7.57
CA ALA A 147 11.51 -1.77 -8.48
C ALA A 147 12.54 -0.82 -9.11
N MET A 148 13.54 -0.38 -8.36
CA MET A 148 14.63 0.44 -8.92
C MET A 148 15.47 -0.33 -9.93
N ALA A 149 15.85 -1.57 -9.65
CA ALA A 149 16.64 -2.38 -10.56
C ALA A 149 15.87 -2.76 -11.83
N ILE A 150 14.64 -3.27 -11.68
CA ILE A 150 13.81 -3.72 -12.80
C ILE A 150 13.37 -2.51 -13.66
N GLY A 151 13.00 -1.38 -13.05
CA GLY A 151 12.60 -0.18 -13.78
C GLY A 151 13.72 0.41 -14.65
N TRP A 152 14.95 0.36 -14.15
CA TRP A 152 16.13 0.74 -14.94
C TRP A 152 16.30 -0.17 -16.17
N ILE A 153 16.16 -1.48 -15.99
CA ILE A 153 16.24 -2.47 -17.07
C ILE A 153 15.09 -2.26 -18.08
N ILE A 154 13.85 -2.13 -17.64
CA ILE A 154 12.68 -1.95 -18.50
C ILE A 154 12.85 -0.73 -19.40
N LEU A 155 13.28 0.42 -18.86
CA LEU A 155 13.47 1.62 -19.67
C LEU A 155 14.57 1.41 -20.74
N HIS A 156 15.67 0.77 -20.40
CA HIS A 156 16.73 0.47 -21.38
C HIS A 156 16.26 -0.49 -22.47
N ILE A 157 15.44 -1.50 -22.13
CA ILE A 157 14.82 -2.38 -23.11
C ILE A 157 13.91 -1.58 -24.06
N ILE A 158 13.07 -0.69 -23.52
CA ILE A 158 12.20 0.15 -24.34
C ILE A 158 13.02 1.05 -25.27
N PHE A 159 14.08 1.68 -24.76
CA PHE A 159 14.97 2.49 -25.59
C PHE A 159 15.69 1.67 -26.67
N ALA A 160 16.10 0.44 -26.37
CA ALA A 160 16.70 -0.46 -27.34
C ALA A 160 15.71 -0.86 -28.47
N ILE A 161 14.48 -1.18 -28.11
CA ILE A 161 13.42 -1.51 -29.07
C ILE A 161 13.07 -0.29 -29.95
N CYS A 162 13.00 0.90 -29.33
CA CYS A 162 12.54 2.11 -29.99
C CYS A 162 13.67 2.92 -30.62
N HIS A 163 14.91 2.44 -30.62
CA HIS A 163 16.11 3.21 -30.94
C HIS A 163 16.06 3.81 -32.35
N SER A 164 15.45 3.12 -33.32
CA SER A 164 15.29 3.60 -34.69
C SER A 164 14.04 4.45 -34.95
N MET A 165 13.18 4.61 -33.92
CA MET A 165 11.93 5.36 -34.04
C MET A 165 12.14 6.85 -33.70
N ARG A 166 11.30 7.71 -34.30
CA ARG A 166 11.29 9.13 -33.95
C ARG A 166 10.79 9.31 -32.52
N PRO A 167 11.41 10.19 -31.70
CA PRO A 167 10.99 10.43 -30.30
C PRO A 167 9.50 10.79 -30.14
N ALA A 168 8.92 11.54 -31.09
CA ALA A 168 7.49 11.86 -31.08
C ALA A 168 6.65 10.61 -31.22
N THR A 169 6.97 9.72 -32.17
CA THR A 169 6.25 8.46 -32.37
C THR A 169 6.35 7.53 -31.14
N VAL A 170 7.52 7.47 -30.49
CA VAL A 170 7.72 6.71 -29.25
C VAL A 170 6.80 7.26 -28.16
N ASN A 171 6.79 8.57 -27.95
CA ASN A 171 5.95 9.18 -26.92
C ASN A 171 4.44 9.00 -27.20
N ASP A 172 4.00 9.10 -28.46
CA ASP A 172 2.60 8.90 -28.84
C ASP A 172 2.16 7.46 -28.60
N ASN A 173 3.00 6.47 -28.96
CA ASN A 173 2.73 5.07 -28.72
C ASN A 173 2.75 4.75 -27.21
N CYS A 174 3.75 5.23 -26.48
CA CYS A 174 3.82 5.05 -25.04
C CYS A 174 2.65 5.71 -24.30
N ASN A 175 2.16 6.86 -24.79
CA ASN A 175 0.98 7.50 -24.21
C ASN A 175 -0.28 6.61 -24.32
N ARG A 176 -0.47 5.94 -25.45
CA ARG A 176 -1.58 4.98 -25.62
C ARG A 176 -1.38 3.70 -24.77
N LEU A 177 -0.17 3.16 -24.76
CA LEU A 177 0.17 1.96 -23.97
C LEU A 177 0.12 2.25 -22.46
N GLN A 178 0.32 3.49 -22.05
CA GLN A 178 0.27 3.88 -20.64
C GLN A 178 -1.13 3.71 -20.04
N VAL A 179 -2.19 3.79 -20.84
CA VAL A 179 -3.55 3.48 -20.37
C VAL A 179 -3.61 2.04 -19.87
N ILE A 180 -2.98 1.11 -20.60
CA ILE A 180 -2.94 -0.31 -20.25
C ILE A 180 -2.04 -0.53 -19.02
N SER A 181 -0.83 0.06 -18.99
CA SER A 181 0.07 -0.13 -17.85
C SER A 181 -0.48 0.50 -16.58
N ALA A 182 -1.16 1.65 -16.65
CA ALA A 182 -1.85 2.25 -15.52
C ALA A 182 -3.03 1.38 -15.02
N ALA A 183 -3.76 0.75 -15.96
CA ALA A 183 -4.80 -0.21 -15.62
C ALA A 183 -4.22 -1.44 -14.89
N LEU A 184 -3.12 -2.01 -15.40
CA LEU A 184 -2.42 -3.12 -14.75
C LEU A 184 -1.87 -2.71 -13.38
N MET A 185 -1.36 -1.48 -13.25
CA MET A 185 -0.87 -0.95 -11.98
C MET A 185 -2.01 -0.82 -10.96
N ALA A 186 -3.16 -0.27 -11.34
CA ALA A 186 -4.32 -0.16 -10.47
C ALA A 186 -4.82 -1.55 -10.01
N PHE A 187 -4.85 -2.51 -10.91
CA PHE A 187 -5.21 -3.88 -10.59
C PHE A 187 -4.20 -4.54 -9.62
N ALA A 188 -2.91 -4.40 -9.89
CA ALA A 188 -1.85 -4.91 -9.02
C ALA A 188 -1.90 -4.26 -7.63
N HIS A 189 -2.14 -2.95 -7.57
CA HIS A 189 -2.32 -2.19 -6.33
C HIS A 189 -3.45 -2.78 -5.47
N GLY A 190 -4.66 -2.92 -6.03
CA GLY A 190 -5.79 -3.53 -5.34
C GLY A 190 -5.52 -4.95 -4.87
N SER A 191 -4.82 -5.74 -5.70
CA SER A 191 -4.48 -7.14 -5.40
C SER A 191 -3.52 -7.32 -4.23
N ASN A 192 -2.79 -6.29 -3.80
CA ASN A 192 -1.90 -6.34 -2.64
C ASN A 192 -2.50 -5.59 -1.45
N ASP A 193 -2.95 -4.35 -1.67
CA ASP A 193 -3.25 -3.42 -0.59
C ASP A 193 -4.54 -3.74 0.16
N ALA A 194 -5.61 -4.13 -0.50
CA ALA A 194 -6.86 -4.52 0.17
C ALA A 194 -6.71 -5.77 1.06
N GLN A 195 -5.75 -6.62 0.75
CA GLN A 195 -5.51 -7.84 1.53
C GLN A 195 -4.99 -7.57 2.96
N LYS A 196 -4.43 -6.38 3.22
CA LYS A 196 -3.90 -6.02 4.54
C LYS A 196 -5.03 -5.94 5.57
N SER A 197 -6.09 -5.22 5.28
CA SER A 197 -7.28 -5.16 6.13
C SER A 197 -8.03 -6.50 6.16
N MET A 198 -8.10 -7.21 5.04
CA MET A 198 -8.64 -8.58 5.04
C MET A 198 -7.92 -9.46 6.06
N GLY A 199 -6.58 -9.38 6.14
CA GLY A 199 -5.77 -10.13 7.10
C GLY A 199 -6.09 -9.74 8.54
N ILE A 200 -6.22 -8.44 8.81
CA ILE A 200 -6.53 -7.94 10.17
C ILE A 200 -7.94 -8.33 10.62
N ILE A 201 -8.94 -8.19 9.76
CA ILE A 201 -10.31 -8.63 10.08
C ILE A 201 -10.33 -10.14 10.32
N THR A 202 -9.65 -10.91 9.48
CA THR A 202 -9.58 -12.37 9.62
C THR A 202 -8.86 -12.78 10.91
N LEU A 203 -7.77 -12.08 11.29
CA LEU A 203 -7.08 -12.28 12.57
C LEU A 203 -8.02 -11.99 13.74
N ALA A 204 -8.79 -10.89 13.70
CA ALA A 204 -9.74 -10.53 14.74
C ALA A 204 -10.87 -11.56 14.86
N LEU A 205 -11.41 -12.04 13.74
CA LEU A 205 -12.43 -13.08 13.73
C LEU A 205 -11.90 -14.41 14.28
N LEU A 206 -10.64 -14.74 14.00
CA LEU A 206 -9.99 -15.94 14.51
C LEU A 206 -9.72 -15.83 16.02
N SER A 207 -9.17 -14.70 16.48
CA SER A 207 -8.87 -14.47 17.91
C SER A 207 -10.15 -14.41 18.76
N GLY A 208 -11.24 -13.86 18.23
CA GLY A 208 -12.55 -13.85 18.87
C GLY A 208 -13.32 -15.16 18.79
N GLY A 209 -12.76 -16.20 18.12
CA GLY A 209 -13.40 -17.51 17.99
C GLY A 209 -14.58 -17.57 17.01
N TYR A 210 -14.75 -16.55 16.16
CA TYR A 210 -15.85 -16.50 15.15
C TYR A 210 -15.55 -17.39 13.93
N ILE A 211 -14.28 -17.70 13.67
CA ILE A 211 -13.83 -18.62 12.61
C ILE A 211 -12.81 -19.59 13.17
N GLY A 212 -12.76 -20.81 12.62
CA GLY A 212 -11.86 -21.87 13.09
C GLY A 212 -10.49 -21.93 12.40
N ALA A 213 -10.28 -21.17 11.33
CA ALA A 213 -9.04 -21.15 10.56
C ALA A 213 -8.77 -19.77 10.00
N LEU A 214 -7.50 -19.47 9.68
CA LEU A 214 -7.09 -18.20 9.06
C LEU A 214 -7.44 -18.21 7.55
N GLU A 215 -8.73 -18.23 7.26
CA GLU A 215 -9.28 -18.15 5.92
C GLU A 215 -10.14 -16.91 5.78
N VAL A 216 -9.87 -16.11 4.74
CA VAL A 216 -10.56 -14.85 4.52
C VAL A 216 -12.01 -15.11 4.07
N PRO A 217 -13.02 -14.76 4.88
CA PRO A 217 -14.41 -14.94 4.48
C PRO A 217 -14.77 -14.07 3.26
N THR A 218 -15.67 -14.53 2.42
CA THR A 218 -16.06 -13.83 1.19
C THR A 218 -16.63 -12.43 1.47
N PHE A 219 -17.41 -12.26 2.55
CA PHE A 219 -17.93 -10.95 2.91
C PHE A 219 -16.80 -9.95 3.28
N VAL A 220 -15.75 -10.40 3.96
CA VAL A 220 -14.57 -9.57 4.29
C VAL A 220 -13.87 -9.12 3.00
N LYS A 221 -13.68 -10.06 2.06
CA LYS A 221 -13.07 -9.78 0.76
C LYS A 221 -13.83 -8.69 -0.01
N ILE A 222 -15.15 -8.85 -0.12
CA ILE A 222 -16.02 -7.91 -0.83
C ILE A 222 -16.05 -6.55 -0.12
N SER A 223 -16.17 -6.53 1.22
CA SER A 223 -16.25 -5.28 1.99
C SER A 223 -14.94 -4.48 1.90
N CYS A 224 -13.79 -5.13 2.04
CA CYS A 224 -12.48 -4.47 1.90
C CYS A 224 -12.25 -3.96 0.47
N ALA A 225 -12.55 -4.78 -0.54
CA ALA A 225 -12.44 -4.38 -1.94
C ALA A 225 -13.32 -3.15 -2.25
N PHE A 226 -14.54 -3.12 -1.72
CA PHE A 226 -15.47 -2.01 -1.89
C PHE A 226 -15.00 -0.75 -1.15
N ALA A 227 -14.56 -0.88 0.11
CA ALA A 227 -14.07 0.25 0.90
C ALA A 227 -12.86 0.91 0.23
N MET A 228 -11.91 0.11 -0.27
CA MET A 228 -10.74 0.60 -0.99
C MET A 228 -11.13 1.29 -2.31
N ALA A 229 -12.03 0.70 -3.10
CA ALA A 229 -12.51 1.30 -4.35
C ALA A 229 -13.23 2.63 -4.10
N LEU A 230 -14.06 2.72 -3.06
CA LEU A 230 -14.67 3.97 -2.63
C LEU A 230 -13.63 5.01 -2.25
N GLY A 231 -12.64 4.65 -1.42
CA GLY A 231 -11.54 5.54 -1.06
C GLY A 231 -10.80 6.06 -2.28
N THR A 232 -10.47 5.19 -3.23
CA THR A 232 -9.84 5.53 -4.51
C THR A 232 -10.64 6.60 -5.27
N SER A 233 -11.98 6.55 -5.22
CA SER A 233 -12.85 7.49 -5.92
C SER A 233 -12.75 8.93 -5.41
N PHE A 234 -12.28 9.16 -4.18
CA PHE A 234 -12.06 10.51 -3.63
C PHE A 234 -10.77 11.17 -4.11
N GLY A 235 -9.79 10.39 -4.56
CA GLY A 235 -8.52 10.86 -5.12
C GLY A 235 -7.59 11.57 -4.12
N GLY A 236 -6.32 11.21 -4.13
CA GLY A 236 -5.28 11.79 -3.26
C GLY A 236 -4.53 12.95 -3.92
N TRP A 237 -5.19 14.04 -4.30
CA TRP A 237 -4.63 15.13 -5.14
C TRP A 237 -3.31 15.72 -4.62
N LYS A 238 -3.14 15.86 -3.30
CA LYS A 238 -1.90 16.40 -2.71
C LYS A 238 -0.72 15.45 -2.98
N ILE A 239 -0.94 14.14 -2.82
CA ILE A 239 0.08 13.10 -3.03
C ILE A 239 0.32 12.88 -4.52
N ILE A 240 -0.75 12.91 -5.37
CA ILE A 240 -0.63 12.84 -6.83
C ILE A 240 0.33 13.91 -7.36
N ARG A 241 0.23 15.15 -6.86
CA ARG A 241 1.14 16.25 -7.25
C ARG A 241 2.59 15.96 -6.81
N THR A 242 2.80 15.34 -5.65
CA THR A 242 4.15 15.03 -5.16
C THR A 242 4.76 13.89 -5.97
N VAL A 243 4.07 12.78 -6.11
CA VAL A 243 4.56 11.58 -6.81
C VAL A 243 4.67 11.82 -8.32
N GLY A 244 3.64 12.44 -8.92
CA GLY A 244 3.57 12.63 -10.36
C GLY A 244 4.42 13.77 -10.92
N GLY A 245 4.86 14.73 -10.09
CA GLY A 245 5.52 15.92 -10.62
C GLY A 245 6.76 16.39 -9.87
N LYS A 246 6.92 16.07 -8.57
CA LYS A 246 8.05 16.60 -7.80
C LYS A 246 9.29 15.69 -7.79
N ILE A 247 9.13 14.38 -8.05
CA ILE A 247 10.26 13.43 -8.07
C ILE A 247 11.04 13.58 -9.36
N PHE A 248 10.36 13.56 -10.50
CA PHE A 248 10.92 13.61 -11.84
C PHE A 248 9.86 14.09 -12.84
N ARG A 249 10.27 14.94 -13.78
CA ARG A 249 9.36 15.39 -14.86
C ARG A 249 9.23 14.30 -15.92
N MET A 250 8.16 13.53 -15.84
CA MET A 250 7.93 12.38 -16.73
C MET A 250 7.43 12.79 -18.12
N GLN A 251 7.94 12.10 -19.14
CA GLN A 251 7.35 12.00 -20.48
C GLN A 251 6.52 10.70 -20.56
N PRO A 252 5.67 10.50 -21.59
CA PRO A 252 4.87 9.30 -21.74
C PRO A 252 5.65 7.98 -21.66
N VAL A 253 6.83 7.91 -22.28
CA VAL A 253 7.70 6.73 -22.20
C VAL A 253 8.13 6.40 -20.78
N HIS A 254 8.39 7.42 -19.96
CA HIS A 254 8.75 7.24 -18.55
C HIS A 254 7.55 6.78 -17.72
N GLY A 255 6.38 7.39 -17.94
CA GLY A 255 5.16 7.01 -17.25
C GLY A 255 4.76 5.57 -17.55
N PHE A 256 4.74 5.20 -18.83
CA PHE A 256 4.51 3.82 -19.26
C PHE A 256 5.46 2.83 -18.59
N SER A 257 6.78 3.14 -18.59
CA SER A 257 7.80 2.27 -18.00
C SER A 257 7.63 2.15 -16.48
N ALA A 258 7.33 3.26 -15.79
CA ALA A 258 7.15 3.27 -14.34
C ALA A 258 5.89 2.50 -13.92
N ASP A 259 4.76 2.67 -14.62
CA ASP A 259 3.53 1.94 -14.35
C ASP A 259 3.69 0.44 -14.61
N LEU A 260 4.29 0.07 -15.74
CA LEU A 260 4.54 -1.33 -16.07
C LEU A 260 5.44 -1.99 -15.04
N ASN A 261 6.55 -1.33 -14.66
CA ASN A 261 7.46 -1.82 -13.63
C ASN A 261 6.76 -2.01 -12.29
N SER A 262 6.00 -1.01 -11.86
CA SER A 262 5.27 -1.05 -10.60
C SER A 262 4.26 -2.19 -10.57
N ALA A 263 3.50 -2.38 -11.68
CA ALA A 263 2.56 -3.48 -11.82
C ALA A 263 3.25 -4.84 -11.70
N VAL A 264 4.37 -5.03 -12.40
CA VAL A 264 5.14 -6.29 -12.37
C VAL A 264 5.66 -6.59 -10.97
N VAL A 265 6.25 -5.61 -10.28
CA VAL A 265 6.81 -5.81 -8.93
C VAL A 265 5.72 -6.07 -7.90
N ILE A 266 4.63 -5.29 -7.90
CA ILE A 266 3.55 -5.43 -6.92
C ILE A 266 2.80 -6.74 -7.14
N PHE A 267 2.43 -7.04 -8.39
CA PHE A 267 1.70 -8.28 -8.68
C PHE A 267 2.57 -9.52 -8.47
N GLY A 268 3.86 -9.46 -8.81
CA GLY A 268 4.82 -10.50 -8.50
C GLY A 268 4.93 -10.76 -6.98
N ALA A 269 4.99 -9.71 -6.16
CA ALA A 269 4.98 -9.84 -4.71
C ALA A 269 3.65 -10.43 -4.19
N THR A 270 2.52 -10.06 -4.80
CA THR A 270 1.20 -10.65 -4.45
C THR A 270 1.16 -12.14 -4.71
N LEU A 271 1.72 -12.60 -5.85
CA LEU A 271 1.81 -14.04 -6.17
C LEU A 271 2.72 -14.79 -5.20
N LEU A 272 3.74 -14.13 -4.65
CA LEU A 272 4.62 -14.68 -3.62
C LEU A 272 4.05 -14.52 -2.20
N HIS A 273 2.83 -14.01 -2.06
CA HIS A 273 2.13 -13.75 -0.80
C HIS A 273 2.89 -12.76 0.12
N LEU A 274 3.67 -11.86 -0.48
CA LEU A 274 4.46 -10.87 0.23
C LEU A 274 3.73 -9.52 0.29
N PRO A 275 3.50 -8.96 1.48
CA PRO A 275 3.02 -7.60 1.61
C PRO A 275 4.14 -6.64 1.18
N VAL A 276 3.81 -5.69 0.31
CA VAL A 276 4.73 -4.65 -0.12
C VAL A 276 4.17 -3.26 0.14
N SER A 277 5.03 -2.27 0.10
CA SER A 277 4.63 -0.87 0.08
C SER A 277 4.49 -0.42 -1.37
N THR A 278 3.26 -0.28 -1.82
CA THR A 278 2.96 0.20 -3.17
C THR A 278 3.51 1.60 -3.41
N THR A 279 3.45 2.48 -2.40
CA THR A 279 4.06 3.83 -2.44
C THR A 279 5.57 3.77 -2.68
N HIS A 280 6.29 2.86 -2.00
CA HIS A 280 7.74 2.71 -2.16
C HIS A 280 8.08 2.12 -3.53
N VAL A 281 7.33 1.13 -3.99
CA VAL A 281 7.53 0.51 -5.30
C VAL A 281 7.32 1.52 -6.43
N VAL A 282 6.23 2.28 -6.41
CA VAL A 282 5.94 3.30 -7.44
C VAL A 282 6.97 4.42 -7.42
N SER A 283 7.31 4.93 -6.25
CA SER A 283 8.32 5.98 -6.12
C SER A 283 9.70 5.49 -6.57
N GLY A 284 10.08 4.26 -6.22
CA GLY A 284 11.30 3.60 -6.70
C GLY A 284 11.30 3.43 -8.22
N SER A 285 10.17 3.04 -8.80
CA SER A 285 9.99 2.93 -10.25
C SER A 285 10.19 4.27 -10.96
N ILE A 286 9.58 5.35 -10.45
CA ILE A 286 9.73 6.70 -11.00
C ILE A 286 11.17 7.19 -10.89
N MET A 287 11.80 6.99 -9.72
CA MET A 287 13.20 7.38 -9.51
C MET A 287 14.15 6.62 -10.43
N SER A 288 13.94 5.31 -10.61
CA SER A 288 14.83 4.49 -11.45
C SER A 288 14.71 4.84 -12.92
N VAL A 289 13.50 5.05 -13.42
CA VAL A 289 13.23 5.46 -14.80
C VAL A 289 13.83 6.85 -15.05
N GLY A 290 13.68 7.78 -14.10
CA GLY A 290 14.32 9.10 -14.18
C GLY A 290 15.84 9.02 -14.17
N ALA A 291 16.43 8.21 -13.29
CA ALA A 291 17.87 8.01 -13.19
C ALA A 291 18.47 7.29 -14.42
N ALA A 292 17.72 6.33 -14.99
CA ALA A 292 18.13 5.63 -16.21
C ALA A 292 18.22 6.57 -17.42
N GLN A 293 17.35 7.57 -17.49
CA GLN A 293 17.48 8.62 -18.50
C GLN A 293 18.64 9.58 -18.17
N ARG A 294 18.65 10.13 -16.96
CA ARG A 294 19.68 11.04 -16.47
C ARG A 294 19.60 11.15 -14.95
N VAL A 295 20.62 10.71 -14.24
CA VAL A 295 20.68 10.72 -12.77
C VAL A 295 20.38 12.10 -12.17
N LYS A 296 20.88 13.18 -12.79
CA LYS A 296 20.66 14.57 -12.35
C LYS A 296 19.24 15.11 -12.62
N ALA A 297 18.40 14.37 -13.35
CA ALA A 297 17.02 14.78 -13.62
C ALA A 297 16.06 14.41 -12.48
N VAL A 298 16.49 13.51 -11.60
CA VAL A 298 15.74 13.14 -10.39
C VAL A 298 16.01 14.16 -9.29
N HIS A 299 14.96 14.65 -8.65
CA HIS A 299 15.04 15.54 -7.48
C HIS A 299 15.33 14.70 -6.21
N TRP A 300 16.63 14.44 -5.98
CA TRP A 300 17.09 13.59 -4.87
C TRP A 300 16.81 14.17 -3.47
N ASP A 301 16.60 15.47 -3.35
CA ASP A 301 16.10 16.14 -2.14
C ASP A 301 14.70 15.69 -1.77
N VAL A 302 13.80 15.56 -2.75
CA VAL A 302 12.46 15.00 -2.58
C VAL A 302 12.54 13.50 -2.22
N ALA A 303 13.39 12.75 -2.91
CA ALA A 303 13.63 11.33 -2.61
C ALA A 303 14.13 11.13 -1.18
N ARG A 304 15.03 11.99 -0.69
CA ARG A 304 15.51 11.97 0.70
C ARG A 304 14.38 12.27 1.71
N GLN A 305 13.53 13.26 1.43
CA GLN A 305 12.38 13.55 2.29
C GLN A 305 11.42 12.36 2.37
N MET A 306 11.17 11.69 1.25
CA MET A 306 10.35 10.48 1.21
C MET A 306 11.00 9.34 2.02
N LEU A 307 12.30 9.12 1.87
CA LEU A 307 13.02 8.10 2.64
C LEU A 307 12.92 8.32 4.15
N VAL A 308 13.05 9.58 4.60
CA VAL A 308 12.86 9.93 6.02
C VAL A 308 11.44 9.62 6.47
N ALA A 309 10.41 9.99 5.68
CA ALA A 309 9.03 9.67 6.00
C ALA A 309 8.81 8.16 6.09
N TRP A 310 9.39 7.37 5.20
CA TRP A 310 9.31 5.92 5.20
C TRP A 310 9.93 5.29 6.45
N LEU A 311 11.12 5.73 6.83
CA LEU A 311 11.80 5.23 8.04
C LEU A 311 11.07 5.63 9.33
N MET A 312 10.45 6.81 9.36
CA MET A 312 9.72 7.30 10.53
C MET A 312 8.33 6.67 10.68
N THR A 313 7.74 6.10 9.62
CA THR A 313 6.37 5.58 9.66
C THR A 313 6.20 4.49 10.71
N ILE A 314 7.05 3.45 10.73
CA ILE A 314 6.93 2.33 11.69
C ILE A 314 7.06 2.82 13.14
N PRO A 315 8.13 3.55 13.55
CA PRO A 315 8.25 4.00 14.94
C PRO A 315 7.15 4.98 15.36
N CYS A 316 6.76 5.91 14.49
CA CYS A 316 5.70 6.87 14.81
C CYS A 316 4.34 6.18 14.99
N THR A 317 3.99 5.25 14.10
CA THR A 317 2.73 4.51 14.23
C THR A 317 2.75 3.56 15.42
N ALA A 318 3.88 2.94 15.74
CA ALA A 318 4.01 2.10 16.92
C ALA A 318 3.74 2.92 18.21
N ILE A 319 4.33 4.12 18.32
CA ILE A 319 4.10 5.02 19.46
C ILE A 319 2.64 5.49 19.51
N LEU A 320 2.08 5.94 18.37
CA LEU A 320 0.68 6.40 18.32
C LEU A 320 -0.28 5.28 18.73
N SER A 321 -0.09 4.09 18.20
CA SER A 321 -0.95 2.95 18.51
C SER A 321 -0.81 2.49 19.96
N ALA A 322 0.41 2.53 20.52
CA ALA A 322 0.66 2.25 21.93
C ALA A 322 -0.06 3.28 22.85
N ILE A 323 -0.02 4.57 22.49
CA ILE A 323 -0.74 5.61 23.22
C ILE A 323 -2.26 5.36 23.14
N VAL A 324 -2.80 5.06 21.97
CA VAL A 324 -4.23 4.75 21.83
C VAL A 324 -4.60 3.51 22.67
N TYR A 325 -3.76 2.47 22.67
CA TYR A 325 -3.97 1.29 23.50
C TYR A 325 -4.05 1.62 24.98
N LEU A 326 -3.10 2.41 25.49
CA LEU A 326 -3.09 2.82 26.90
C LEU A 326 -4.33 3.63 27.26
N ILE A 327 -4.78 4.54 26.37
CA ILE A 327 -6.01 5.30 26.59
C ILE A 327 -7.22 4.37 26.65
N LEU A 328 -7.36 3.44 25.70
CA LEU A 328 -8.47 2.49 25.70
C LEU A 328 -8.48 1.60 26.94
N HIS A 329 -7.29 1.19 27.40
CA HIS A 329 -7.15 0.33 28.58
C HIS A 329 -7.54 1.03 29.90
N LEU A 330 -7.65 2.37 29.91
CA LEU A 330 -8.17 3.11 31.05
C LEU A 330 -9.71 3.05 31.17
N PHE A 331 -10.40 2.71 30.07
CA PHE A 331 -11.88 2.71 30.00
C PHE A 331 -12.49 1.32 29.86
N ILE A 332 -11.68 0.32 29.60
CA ILE A 332 -12.09 -1.09 29.45
C ILE A 332 -11.39 -1.93 30.51
#